data_5b1343c7a74aa1d28be8f78573a696f8
#
_entry.id   5b1343c7a74aa1d28be8f78573a696f8
#
_cell.length_a   1.000
_cell.length_b   1.000
_cell.length_c   1.000
_cell.angle_alpha   90.00
_cell.angle_beta   90.00
_cell.angle_gamma   90.00
#
_symmetry.space_group_name_H-M   'P 1'
#
loop_
_entity.id
_entity.type
_entity.pdbx_description
1 polymer ?
#
loop_
_entity_poly.entity_id
_entity_poly.type
_entity_poly.pdbx_seq_one_letter_code
_entity_poly.pdbx_strand_id
1 'polypeptide(L)'
;MRWSTPALVAAAVLLSACGTTEAPTTTPTSADSAGGPVTATDARGKEVRLDAPAQRVVALEWAEAEMVASLGVMPVGVADAAGYRAWNRAAPLDEGVADVGTRAEPSVDSIVALDPDVVIMAEGRDATLAGRLEEYVPVVVTKSTDASRNFDRLREELGVIAAVIGKDIEADTLLDEMDQALADGRKAVADGGAAGTPFVMADGWVEGSTVNIRPFGKGSLVSDTAEALGLVNAWTGEVDAQWGLGATDVEGMTAITDPRTVLFYSASEDDVFTTGLAQNPVWQRLPFVASGRVVKLEPGTWTFGGPKSVVRVAEQFVKAVTA
;
A
#
# COMPACT_ATOMS: atom_id res chain seq x y z
N MET A 1 -49.25 87.16 -36.30
CA MET A 1 -49.70 87.02 -37.71
C MET A 1 -49.44 85.55 -38.11
N ARG A 2 -50.52 84.87 -38.51
CA ARG A 2 -50.59 83.58 -39.25
C ARG A 2 -49.94 82.35 -38.57
N TRP A 3 -50.65 81.45 -37.99
CA TRP A 3 -51.50 80.37 -38.50
C TRP A 3 -50.72 79.39 -39.37
N SER A 4 -50.58 78.17 -38.87
CA SER A 4 -51.19 76.93 -39.46
C SER A 4 -50.80 75.64 -38.66
N THR A 5 -51.77 75.09 -38.06
CA THR A 5 -51.85 73.61 -37.88
C THR A 5 -52.16 72.93 -39.24
N PRO A 6 -52.20 71.60 -39.45
CA PRO A 6 -52.11 70.42 -38.61
C PRO A 6 -51.32 69.24 -39.21
N ALA A 7 -51.22 68.17 -38.56
CA ALA A 7 -51.71 66.84 -39.00
C ALA A 7 -51.26 65.72 -38.07
N LEU A 8 -52.27 65.05 -37.50
CA LEU A 8 -52.17 63.76 -36.84
C LEU A 8 -51.77 62.69 -37.87
N VAL A 9 -50.74 61.90 -37.56
CA VAL A 9 -50.59 60.55 -38.09
C VAL A 9 -50.35 59.61 -36.90
N ALA A 10 -51.39 58.82 -36.65
CA ALA A 10 -51.30 57.71 -35.70
C ALA A 10 -50.52 56.58 -36.33
N ALA A 11 -49.35 56.25 -35.79
CA ALA A 11 -48.65 55.01 -36.09
C ALA A 11 -48.73 54.08 -34.91
N ALA A 12 -49.53 53.02 -35.07
CA ALA A 12 -49.59 51.88 -34.11
C ALA A 12 -48.26 51.13 -34.18
N VAL A 13 -47.51 51.21 -33.08
CA VAL A 13 -46.34 50.36 -32.90
C VAL A 13 -46.76 49.12 -32.12
N LEU A 14 -46.79 47.95 -32.80
CA LEU A 14 -46.92 46.65 -32.21
C LEU A 14 -45.63 46.34 -31.43
N LEU A 15 -45.70 46.39 -30.12
CA LEU A 15 -44.65 45.84 -29.24
C LEU A 15 -44.75 44.32 -29.26
N SER A 16 -43.88 43.67 -30.04
CA SER A 16 -43.55 42.25 -29.86
C SER A 16 -42.63 42.13 -28.65
N ALA A 17 -43.17 41.75 -27.53
CA ALA A 17 -42.42 41.35 -26.36
C ALA A 17 -41.82 39.96 -26.64
N CYS A 18 -40.54 39.90 -27.07
CA CYS A 18 -39.73 38.71 -26.96
C CYS A 18 -39.36 38.55 -25.49
N GLY A 19 -40.14 37.72 -24.77
CA GLY A 19 -39.73 37.21 -23.49
C GLY A 19 -38.59 36.25 -23.67
N THR A 20 -37.37 36.69 -23.41
CA THR A 20 -36.26 35.76 -23.15
C THR A 20 -36.50 35.15 -21.78
N THR A 21 -37.09 33.94 -21.79
CA THR A 21 -37.06 33.08 -20.61
C THR A 21 -35.62 32.60 -20.46
N GLU A 22 -34.82 33.26 -19.63
CA GLU A 22 -33.58 32.66 -19.13
C GLU A 22 -33.98 31.34 -18.42
N ALA A 23 -33.55 30.25 -19.01
CA ALA A 23 -33.59 28.95 -18.32
C ALA A 23 -32.77 29.12 -17.04
N PRO A 24 -33.24 28.58 -15.89
CA PRO A 24 -32.45 28.62 -14.68
C PRO A 24 -31.14 27.92 -14.99
N THR A 25 -30.04 28.65 -14.80
CA THR A 25 -28.70 28.10 -14.79
C THR A 25 -28.69 27.07 -13.63
N THR A 26 -28.93 25.82 -13.95
CA THR A 26 -28.61 24.74 -13.02
C THR A 26 -27.10 24.76 -12.88
N THR A 27 -26.64 25.40 -11.81
CA THR A 27 -25.30 25.07 -11.26
C THR A 27 -25.20 23.56 -11.29
N PRO A 28 -24.18 22.94 -11.90
CA PRO A 28 -24.01 21.52 -11.72
C PRO A 28 -23.76 21.32 -10.23
N THR A 29 -24.80 20.92 -9.52
CA THR A 29 -24.61 20.22 -8.27
C THR A 29 -23.67 19.09 -8.62
N SER A 30 -22.51 19.05 -7.99
CA SER A 30 -21.60 17.92 -8.04
C SER A 30 -22.50 16.71 -7.85
N ALA A 31 -22.73 15.96 -8.92
CA ALA A 31 -23.43 14.71 -8.83
C ALA A 31 -22.58 13.88 -7.86
N ASP A 32 -23.08 13.61 -6.68
CA ASP A 32 -22.69 12.44 -5.92
C ASP A 32 -22.63 11.32 -6.94
N SER A 33 -21.42 10.82 -7.18
CA SER A 33 -21.21 9.64 -8.00
C SER A 33 -21.73 8.45 -7.20
N ALA A 34 -23.05 8.31 -7.14
CA ALA A 34 -23.66 7.04 -6.89
C ALA A 34 -23.33 6.19 -8.13
N GLY A 35 -22.12 5.63 -8.15
CA GLY A 35 -21.70 4.67 -9.17
C GLY A 35 -22.71 3.54 -9.18
N GLY A 36 -23.02 3.02 -10.37
CA GLY A 36 -23.84 1.81 -10.48
C GLY A 36 -23.17 0.62 -9.79
N PRO A 37 -23.81 -0.58 -9.86
CA PRO A 37 -23.25 -1.78 -9.29
C PRO A 37 -21.83 -2.06 -9.74
N VAL A 38 -20.98 -2.49 -8.81
CA VAL A 38 -19.60 -2.90 -9.07
C VAL A 38 -19.43 -4.39 -8.82
N THR A 39 -18.50 -5.01 -9.52
CA THR A 39 -18.23 -6.44 -9.41
C THR A 39 -16.75 -6.70 -9.54
N ALA A 40 -16.21 -7.56 -8.67
CA ALA A 40 -14.83 -8.05 -8.75
C ALA A 40 -14.79 -9.55 -8.49
N THR A 41 -13.82 -10.23 -9.09
CA THR A 41 -13.53 -11.64 -8.77
C THR A 41 -12.35 -11.69 -7.82
N ASP A 42 -12.54 -12.26 -6.64
CA ASP A 42 -11.52 -12.34 -5.60
C ASP A 42 -10.55 -13.53 -5.80
N ALA A 43 -9.55 -13.66 -4.93
CA ALA A 43 -8.54 -14.72 -5.02
C ALA A 43 -9.11 -16.15 -4.92
N ARG A 44 -10.30 -16.32 -4.37
CA ARG A 44 -11.03 -17.60 -4.31
C ARG A 44 -11.74 -17.94 -5.63
N GLY A 45 -11.71 -17.03 -6.61
CA GLY A 45 -12.53 -17.11 -7.83
C GLY A 45 -14.00 -16.78 -7.60
N LYS A 46 -14.35 -16.18 -6.45
CA LYS A 46 -15.70 -15.78 -6.11
C LYS A 46 -16.00 -14.41 -6.68
N GLU A 47 -17.12 -14.26 -7.37
CA GLU A 47 -17.65 -12.96 -7.75
C GLU A 47 -18.25 -12.26 -6.53
N VAL A 48 -17.72 -11.09 -6.20
CA VAL A 48 -18.23 -10.18 -5.19
C VAL A 48 -18.91 -9.00 -5.88
N ARG A 49 -20.18 -8.81 -5.61
CA ARG A 49 -21.00 -7.76 -6.21
C ARG A 49 -21.53 -6.82 -5.13
N LEU A 50 -21.37 -5.53 -5.35
CA LEU A 50 -21.96 -4.46 -4.54
C LEU A 50 -22.91 -3.63 -5.40
N ASP A 51 -23.97 -3.10 -4.82
CA ASP A 51 -24.96 -2.25 -5.53
C ASP A 51 -24.39 -0.87 -5.89
N ALA A 52 -23.34 -0.45 -5.21
CA ALA A 52 -22.56 0.76 -5.47
C ALA A 52 -21.11 0.55 -4.98
N PRO A 53 -20.14 1.37 -5.43
CA PRO A 53 -18.78 1.36 -4.88
C PRO A 53 -18.76 1.53 -3.38
N ALA A 54 -18.01 0.67 -2.68
CA ALA A 54 -17.91 0.69 -1.23
C ALA A 54 -17.25 1.99 -0.73
N GLN A 55 -17.86 2.59 0.28
CA GLN A 55 -17.35 3.78 0.97
C GLN A 55 -16.89 3.46 2.39
N ARG A 56 -17.44 2.42 2.98
CA ARG A 56 -17.16 1.95 4.34
C ARG A 56 -16.43 0.62 4.25
N VAL A 57 -15.10 0.69 4.25
CA VAL A 57 -14.22 -0.47 4.06
C VAL A 57 -13.60 -0.86 5.40
N VAL A 58 -13.61 -2.14 5.73
CA VAL A 58 -12.79 -2.71 6.79
C VAL A 58 -11.68 -3.55 6.15
N ALA A 59 -10.42 -3.32 6.53
CA ALA A 59 -9.28 -4.07 6.04
C ALA A 59 -8.63 -4.88 7.17
N LEU A 60 -8.43 -6.18 6.97
CA LEU A 60 -7.93 -7.09 8.00
C LEU A 60 -6.43 -7.38 7.89
N GLU A 61 -5.78 -6.86 6.86
CA GLU A 61 -4.32 -6.88 6.70
C GLU A 61 -3.80 -5.49 6.34
N TRP A 62 -2.55 -5.23 6.69
CA TRP A 62 -1.97 -3.90 6.54
C TRP A 62 -1.66 -3.52 5.09
N ALA A 63 -1.38 -4.49 4.22
CA ALA A 63 -1.20 -4.21 2.79
C ALA A 63 -2.49 -3.72 2.15
N GLU A 64 -3.61 -4.37 2.44
CA GLU A 64 -4.93 -4.00 1.95
C GLU A 64 -5.39 -2.66 2.53
N ALA A 65 -5.13 -2.42 3.82
CA ALA A 65 -5.41 -1.13 4.46
C ALA A 65 -4.63 0.02 3.78
N GLU A 66 -3.34 -0.23 3.46
CA GLU A 66 -2.51 0.70 2.70
C GLU A 66 -3.08 0.97 1.31
N MET A 67 -3.45 -0.08 0.57
CA MET A 67 -4.01 0.05 -0.78
C MET A 67 -5.30 0.86 -0.77
N VAL A 68 -6.23 0.56 0.12
CA VAL A 68 -7.50 1.30 0.27
C VAL A 68 -7.24 2.76 0.60
N ALA A 69 -6.38 3.05 1.58
CA ALA A 69 -6.04 4.42 1.97
C ALA A 69 -5.30 5.16 0.83
N SER A 70 -4.44 4.46 0.08
CA SER A 70 -3.70 5.03 -1.05
C SER A 70 -4.59 5.41 -2.22
N LEU A 71 -5.72 4.73 -2.38
CA LEU A 71 -6.75 5.03 -3.37
C LEU A 71 -7.71 6.16 -2.93
N GLY A 72 -7.44 6.78 -1.77
CA GLY A 72 -8.22 7.92 -1.26
C GLY A 72 -9.50 7.54 -0.53
N VAL A 73 -9.69 6.27 -0.19
CA VAL A 73 -10.77 5.80 0.69
C VAL A 73 -10.19 5.44 2.05
N MET A 74 -10.53 6.21 3.09
CA MET A 74 -10.06 5.89 4.43
C MET A 74 -10.85 4.71 4.99
N PRO A 75 -10.20 3.59 5.38
CA PRO A 75 -10.89 2.48 6.02
C PRO A 75 -11.62 2.94 7.29
N VAL A 76 -12.81 2.41 7.55
CA VAL A 76 -13.52 2.68 8.80
C VAL A 76 -13.02 1.81 9.95
N GLY A 77 -12.35 0.69 9.63
CA GLY A 77 -11.72 -0.20 10.59
C GLY A 77 -10.55 -0.96 9.99
N VAL A 78 -9.54 -1.21 10.81
CA VAL A 78 -8.33 -1.97 10.43
C VAL A 78 -7.97 -2.92 11.58
N ALA A 79 -7.57 -4.14 11.26
CA ALA A 79 -7.05 -5.05 12.27
C ALA A 79 -5.66 -4.58 12.72
N ASP A 80 -5.45 -4.48 14.04
CA ASP A 80 -4.24 -3.95 14.66
C ASP A 80 -3.85 -2.56 14.11
N ALA A 81 -4.77 -1.63 14.22
CA ALA A 81 -4.58 -0.26 13.73
C ALA A 81 -3.40 0.46 14.42
N ALA A 82 -3.09 0.12 15.67
CA ALA A 82 -1.95 0.66 16.39
C ALA A 82 -0.63 0.17 15.77
N GLY A 83 -0.51 -1.13 15.52
CA GLY A 83 0.64 -1.71 14.82
C GLY A 83 0.79 -1.13 13.41
N TYR A 84 -0.32 -0.99 12.66
CA TYR A 84 -0.26 -0.31 11.36
C TYR A 84 0.40 1.07 11.45
N ARG A 85 -0.04 1.92 12.39
CA ARG A 85 0.50 3.29 12.55
C ARG A 85 1.99 3.29 12.92
N ALA A 86 2.45 2.28 13.64
CA ALA A 86 3.86 2.13 13.99
C ALA A 86 4.72 1.68 12.79
N TRP A 87 4.20 0.75 11.99
CA TRP A 87 4.95 0.06 10.96
C TRP A 87 4.71 0.54 9.53
N ASN A 88 3.60 1.22 9.25
CA ASN A 88 3.28 1.72 7.91
C ASN A 88 2.97 3.22 7.93
N ARG A 89 3.88 4.02 7.40
CA ARG A 89 3.72 5.47 7.20
C ARG A 89 3.63 5.86 5.72
N ALA A 90 3.61 4.88 4.83
CA ALA A 90 3.46 5.13 3.39
C ALA A 90 2.06 5.65 3.06
N ALA A 91 1.03 5.13 3.76
CA ALA A 91 -0.34 5.60 3.70
C ALA A 91 -0.91 5.74 5.13
N PRO A 92 -0.75 6.89 5.79
CA PRO A 92 -1.18 7.08 7.17
C PRO A 92 -2.69 6.90 7.33
N LEU A 93 -3.11 6.24 8.42
CA LEU A 93 -4.51 6.14 8.81
C LEU A 93 -4.91 7.36 9.67
N ASP A 94 -6.12 7.85 9.45
CA ASP A 94 -6.74 8.84 10.30
C ASP A 94 -6.91 8.32 11.74
N GLU A 95 -6.91 9.23 12.72
CA GLU A 95 -7.05 8.86 14.13
C GLU A 95 -8.39 8.15 14.43
N GLY A 96 -9.44 8.45 13.65
CA GLY A 96 -10.77 7.89 13.80
C GLY A 96 -10.95 6.47 13.27
N VAL A 97 -9.94 5.88 12.60
CA VAL A 97 -10.01 4.50 12.12
C VAL A 97 -10.05 3.54 13.30
N ALA A 98 -11.11 2.74 13.39
CA ALA A 98 -11.32 1.81 14.48
C ALA A 98 -10.35 0.62 14.42
N ASP A 99 -9.95 0.14 15.60
CA ASP A 99 -9.26 -1.15 15.72
C ASP A 99 -10.31 -2.27 15.83
N VAL A 100 -10.19 -3.28 14.96
CA VAL A 100 -11.14 -4.41 14.92
C VAL A 100 -10.54 -5.73 15.43
N GLY A 101 -9.53 -5.65 16.27
CA GLY A 101 -8.84 -6.81 16.85
C GLY A 101 -7.46 -7.03 16.22
N THR A 102 -6.82 -8.14 16.55
CA THR A 102 -5.51 -8.46 15.98
C THR A 102 -5.63 -8.99 14.55
N ARG A 103 -4.54 -8.93 13.79
CA ARG A 103 -4.48 -9.49 12.42
C ARG A 103 -4.67 -11.00 12.41
N ALA A 104 -4.27 -11.70 13.49
CA ALA A 104 -4.46 -13.14 13.63
C ALA A 104 -5.88 -13.51 14.07
N GLU A 105 -6.51 -12.67 14.90
CA GLU A 105 -7.84 -12.88 15.47
C GLU A 105 -8.68 -11.59 15.40
N PRO A 106 -9.19 -11.21 14.21
CA PRO A 106 -10.09 -10.08 14.09
C PRO A 106 -11.46 -10.38 14.75
N SER A 107 -12.06 -9.36 15.34
CA SER A 107 -13.36 -9.47 16.01
C SER A 107 -14.50 -9.26 15.02
N VAL A 108 -15.26 -10.32 14.72
CA VAL A 108 -16.46 -10.25 13.85
C VAL A 108 -17.47 -9.22 14.39
N ASP A 109 -17.69 -9.20 15.71
CA ASP A 109 -18.63 -8.25 16.33
C ASP A 109 -18.18 -6.80 16.14
N SER A 110 -16.88 -6.52 16.31
CA SER A 110 -16.32 -5.19 16.11
C SER A 110 -16.40 -4.76 14.64
N ILE A 111 -16.18 -5.68 13.71
CA ILE A 111 -16.30 -5.44 12.27
C ILE A 111 -17.75 -5.10 11.91
N VAL A 112 -18.69 -5.95 12.28
CA VAL A 112 -20.13 -5.77 11.97
C VAL A 112 -20.69 -4.50 12.60
N ALA A 113 -20.24 -4.13 13.80
CA ALA A 113 -20.67 -2.89 14.48
C ALA A 113 -20.27 -1.62 13.72
N LEU A 114 -19.30 -1.69 12.80
CA LEU A 114 -18.91 -0.56 11.94
C LEU A 114 -19.83 -0.40 10.73
N ASP A 115 -20.78 -1.30 10.50
CA ASP A 115 -21.68 -1.28 9.33
C ASP A 115 -20.90 -1.06 8.01
N PRO A 116 -19.94 -1.95 7.67
CA PRO A 116 -19.13 -1.79 6.48
C PRO A 116 -19.89 -2.25 5.22
N ASP A 117 -19.59 -1.62 4.08
CA ASP A 117 -20.06 -2.04 2.75
C ASP A 117 -19.31 -3.28 2.26
N VAL A 118 -18.05 -3.42 2.65
CA VAL A 118 -17.17 -4.53 2.29
C VAL A 118 -16.08 -4.75 3.34
N VAL A 119 -15.71 -6.01 3.54
CA VAL A 119 -14.50 -6.39 4.28
C VAL A 119 -13.47 -6.92 3.29
N ILE A 120 -12.23 -6.45 3.38
CA ILE A 120 -11.10 -6.93 2.58
C ILE A 120 -10.15 -7.66 3.52
N MET A 121 -9.80 -8.89 3.16
CA MET A 121 -8.89 -9.74 3.95
C MET A 121 -7.98 -10.56 3.05
N ALA A 122 -6.80 -10.91 3.57
CA ALA A 122 -5.88 -11.78 2.87
C ALA A 122 -6.21 -13.26 3.07
N GLU A 123 -5.92 -14.07 2.05
CA GLU A 123 -5.91 -15.52 2.15
C GLU A 123 -4.86 -15.99 3.19
N GLY A 124 -5.08 -17.16 3.77
CA GLY A 124 -4.04 -17.83 4.59
C GLY A 124 -4.07 -17.52 6.09
N ARG A 125 -4.96 -16.63 6.58
CA ARG A 125 -5.17 -16.41 8.02
C ARG A 125 -6.13 -17.45 8.61
N ASP A 126 -7.38 -17.09 8.78
CA ASP A 126 -8.43 -18.01 9.22
C ASP A 126 -9.31 -18.39 8.02
N ALA A 127 -9.20 -19.63 7.54
CA ALA A 127 -9.97 -20.11 6.41
C ALA A 127 -11.51 -20.05 6.62
N THR A 128 -11.96 -19.97 7.86
CA THR A 128 -13.39 -19.92 8.22
C THR A 128 -13.91 -18.49 8.39
N LEU A 129 -13.02 -17.53 8.58
CA LEU A 129 -13.38 -16.14 8.90
C LEU A 129 -14.20 -15.50 7.77
N ALA A 130 -13.80 -15.69 6.52
CA ALA A 130 -14.52 -15.17 5.37
C ALA A 130 -15.97 -15.64 5.37
N GLY A 131 -16.23 -16.94 5.59
CA GLY A 131 -17.58 -17.49 5.64
C GLY A 131 -18.43 -16.93 6.80
N ARG A 132 -17.80 -16.71 7.96
CA ARG A 132 -18.50 -16.08 9.11
C ARG A 132 -18.87 -14.63 8.85
N LEU A 133 -17.98 -13.87 8.21
CA LEU A 133 -18.23 -12.47 7.86
C LEU A 133 -19.28 -12.34 6.76
N GLU A 134 -19.30 -13.26 5.79
CA GLU A 134 -20.25 -13.26 4.67
C GLU A 134 -21.72 -13.48 5.09
N GLU A 135 -21.96 -13.88 6.33
CA GLU A 135 -23.32 -13.89 6.91
C GLU A 135 -23.86 -12.46 7.14
N TYR A 136 -22.97 -11.44 7.17
CA TYR A 136 -23.31 -10.06 7.55
C TYR A 136 -22.92 -9.04 6.47
N VAL A 137 -21.83 -9.25 5.74
CA VAL A 137 -21.22 -8.25 4.85
C VAL A 137 -20.49 -8.92 3.69
N PRO A 138 -20.48 -8.34 2.48
CA PRO A 138 -19.63 -8.84 1.39
C PRO A 138 -18.16 -8.87 1.79
N VAL A 139 -17.45 -9.95 1.39
CA VAL A 139 -16.03 -10.14 1.69
C VAL A 139 -15.24 -10.33 0.41
N VAL A 140 -14.19 -9.54 0.24
CA VAL A 140 -13.16 -9.70 -0.79
C VAL A 140 -11.94 -10.36 -0.16
N VAL A 141 -11.49 -11.46 -0.72
CA VAL A 141 -10.26 -12.13 -0.28
C VAL A 141 -9.15 -11.89 -1.31
N THR A 142 -8.06 -11.28 -0.89
CA THR A 142 -6.84 -11.13 -1.68
C THR A 142 -5.93 -12.34 -1.49
N LYS A 143 -5.01 -12.60 -2.43
CA LYS A 143 -4.11 -13.75 -2.33
C LYS A 143 -2.99 -13.51 -1.31
N SER A 144 -2.62 -12.27 -1.09
CA SER A 144 -1.50 -11.85 -0.26
C SER A 144 -0.14 -12.18 -0.85
N THR A 145 0.37 -13.41 -0.78
CA THR A 145 1.65 -13.78 -1.40
C THR A 145 1.82 -15.29 -1.56
N ASP A 146 2.65 -15.68 -2.51
CA ASP A 146 3.09 -17.05 -2.77
C ASP A 146 4.60 -17.10 -3.10
N ALA A 147 5.35 -16.10 -2.65
CA ALA A 147 6.77 -15.90 -2.93
C ALA A 147 7.11 -15.89 -4.44
N SER A 148 6.15 -15.52 -5.27
CA SER A 148 6.34 -15.41 -6.72
C SER A 148 5.58 -14.22 -7.29
N ARG A 149 6.02 -13.71 -8.46
CA ARG A 149 5.31 -12.69 -9.22
C ARG A 149 4.78 -11.51 -8.37
N ASN A 150 5.54 -11.06 -7.36
CA ASN A 150 5.04 -10.13 -6.34
C ASN A 150 4.46 -8.84 -6.94
N PHE A 151 5.10 -8.24 -7.95
CA PHE A 151 4.57 -7.03 -8.60
C PHE A 151 3.29 -7.29 -9.42
N ASP A 152 3.21 -8.42 -10.13
CA ASP A 152 2.00 -8.76 -10.89
C ASP A 152 0.83 -9.00 -9.95
N ARG A 153 1.07 -9.77 -8.88
CA ARG A 153 0.07 -10.05 -7.86
C ARG A 153 -0.40 -8.77 -7.16
N LEU A 154 0.53 -7.87 -6.81
CA LEU A 154 0.19 -6.58 -6.21
C LEU A 154 -0.72 -5.75 -7.14
N ARG A 155 -0.47 -5.77 -8.46
CA ARG A 155 -1.35 -5.14 -9.45
C ARG A 155 -2.72 -5.80 -9.50
N GLU A 156 -2.76 -7.13 -9.51
CA GLU A 156 -4.01 -7.90 -9.51
C GLU A 156 -4.85 -7.58 -8.26
N GLU A 157 -4.24 -7.56 -7.07
CA GLU A 157 -4.90 -7.25 -5.79
C GLU A 157 -5.40 -5.81 -5.73
N LEU A 158 -4.55 -4.85 -6.14
CA LEU A 158 -4.96 -3.45 -6.20
C LEU A 158 -6.14 -3.24 -7.15
N GLY A 159 -6.13 -3.92 -8.31
CA GLY A 159 -7.24 -3.88 -9.28
C GLY A 159 -8.54 -4.42 -8.68
N VAL A 160 -8.50 -5.53 -7.94
CA VAL A 160 -9.68 -6.09 -7.25
C VAL A 160 -10.21 -5.13 -6.21
N ILE A 161 -9.32 -4.53 -5.40
CA ILE A 161 -9.69 -3.54 -4.38
C ILE A 161 -10.28 -2.29 -5.05
N ALA A 162 -9.63 -1.77 -6.08
CA ALA A 162 -10.08 -0.58 -6.80
C ALA A 162 -11.47 -0.77 -7.41
N ALA A 163 -11.73 -1.93 -8.03
CA ALA A 163 -13.03 -2.23 -8.63
C ALA A 163 -14.17 -2.20 -7.61
N VAL A 164 -13.98 -2.71 -6.38
CA VAL A 164 -15.06 -2.71 -5.38
C VAL A 164 -15.26 -1.35 -4.70
N ILE A 165 -14.24 -0.48 -4.71
CA ILE A 165 -14.34 0.88 -4.14
C ILE A 165 -14.52 1.97 -5.22
N GLY A 166 -14.57 1.59 -6.51
CA GLY A 166 -14.77 2.51 -7.64
C GLY A 166 -13.61 3.45 -7.88
N LYS A 167 -12.37 2.95 -7.80
CA LYS A 167 -11.11 3.71 -7.85
C LYS A 167 -10.12 3.21 -8.89
N ASP A 168 -10.60 2.72 -10.03
CA ASP A 168 -9.75 2.12 -11.07
C ASP A 168 -8.74 3.12 -11.64
N ILE A 169 -9.13 4.39 -11.85
CA ILE A 169 -8.24 5.43 -12.39
C ILE A 169 -7.13 5.76 -11.37
N GLU A 170 -7.48 5.87 -10.10
CA GLU A 170 -6.51 6.11 -9.02
C GLU A 170 -5.56 4.92 -8.87
N ALA A 171 -6.03 3.69 -9.09
CA ALA A 171 -5.19 2.49 -9.07
C ALA A 171 -4.17 2.48 -10.22
N ASP A 172 -4.61 2.77 -11.45
CA ASP A 172 -3.70 2.89 -12.60
C ASP A 172 -2.64 3.96 -12.32
N THR A 173 -3.04 5.14 -11.82
CA THR A 173 -2.11 6.21 -11.47
C THR A 173 -1.09 5.78 -10.41
N LEU A 174 -1.54 5.09 -9.36
CA LEU A 174 -0.67 4.61 -8.29
C LEU A 174 0.34 3.56 -8.77
N LEU A 175 -0.08 2.69 -9.71
CA LEU A 175 0.82 1.71 -10.33
C LEU A 175 1.84 2.37 -11.26
N ASP A 176 1.43 3.36 -12.04
CA ASP A 176 2.34 4.14 -12.89
C ASP A 176 3.38 4.89 -12.05
N GLU A 177 2.98 5.48 -10.91
CA GLU A 177 3.89 6.12 -9.96
C GLU A 177 4.91 5.12 -9.38
N MET A 178 4.49 3.92 -9.02
CA MET A 178 5.37 2.86 -8.54
C MET A 178 6.37 2.43 -9.62
N ASP A 179 5.91 2.17 -10.84
CA ASP A 179 6.77 1.75 -11.95
C ASP A 179 7.78 2.82 -12.31
N GLN A 180 7.37 4.09 -12.32
CA GLN A 180 8.26 5.23 -12.56
C GLN A 180 9.32 5.35 -11.46
N ALA A 181 8.93 5.21 -10.19
CA ALA A 181 9.86 5.27 -9.07
C ALA A 181 10.92 4.14 -9.12
N LEU A 182 10.51 2.92 -9.49
CA LEU A 182 11.44 1.80 -9.69
C LEU A 182 12.39 2.05 -10.87
N ALA A 183 11.88 2.58 -11.98
CA ALA A 183 12.69 2.89 -13.17
C ALA A 183 13.72 3.99 -12.88
N ASP A 184 13.29 5.07 -12.23
CA ASP A 184 14.15 6.19 -11.84
C ASP A 184 15.19 5.75 -10.80
N GLY A 185 14.77 4.94 -9.83
CA GLY A 185 15.66 4.35 -8.85
C GLY A 185 16.73 3.46 -9.47
N ARG A 186 16.35 2.58 -10.40
CA ARG A 186 17.30 1.75 -11.16
C ARG A 186 18.32 2.59 -11.93
N LYS A 187 17.83 3.66 -12.56
CA LYS A 187 18.72 4.60 -13.27
C LYS A 187 19.68 5.27 -12.30
N ALA A 188 19.21 5.77 -11.17
CA ALA A 188 20.04 6.42 -10.16
C ALA A 188 21.12 5.47 -9.59
N VAL A 189 20.77 4.22 -9.32
CA VAL A 189 21.71 3.17 -8.88
C VAL A 189 22.79 2.92 -9.96
N ALA A 190 22.40 2.86 -11.23
CA ALA A 190 23.33 2.65 -12.32
C ALA A 190 24.25 3.86 -12.51
N ASP A 191 23.72 5.07 -12.54
CA ASP A 191 24.47 6.32 -12.70
C ASP A 191 25.44 6.55 -11.52
N GLY A 192 25.07 6.13 -10.32
CA GLY A 192 25.91 6.15 -9.12
C GLY A 192 26.97 5.04 -9.08
N GLY A 193 27.03 4.15 -10.07
CA GLY A 193 27.98 3.04 -10.12
C GLY A 193 27.70 1.94 -9.09
N ALA A 194 26.49 1.90 -8.52
CA ALA A 194 26.08 0.96 -7.48
C ALA A 194 25.35 -0.28 -8.02
N ALA A 195 25.17 -0.40 -9.34
CA ALA A 195 24.56 -1.58 -9.95
C ALA A 195 25.33 -2.85 -9.60
N GLY A 196 24.60 -3.91 -9.23
CA GLY A 196 25.20 -5.16 -8.78
C GLY A 196 25.74 -5.14 -7.35
N THR A 197 25.46 -4.09 -6.56
CA THR A 197 25.81 -4.07 -5.13
C THR A 197 25.05 -5.18 -4.42
N PRO A 198 25.74 -6.08 -3.70
CA PRO A 198 25.08 -7.11 -2.93
C PRO A 198 24.38 -6.49 -1.71
N PHE A 199 23.20 -6.98 -1.42
CA PHE A 199 22.44 -6.55 -0.24
C PHE A 199 21.86 -7.74 0.53
N VAL A 200 21.57 -7.52 1.79
CA VAL A 200 20.65 -8.33 2.59
C VAL A 200 19.66 -7.39 3.23
N MET A 201 18.38 -7.71 3.16
CA MET A 201 17.36 -7.10 3.99
C MET A 201 17.01 -8.07 5.10
N ALA A 202 16.88 -7.59 6.33
CA ALA A 202 16.45 -8.40 7.47
C ALA A 202 15.60 -7.59 8.45
N ASP A 203 14.82 -8.29 9.24
CA ASP A 203 14.33 -7.85 10.55
C ASP A 203 14.74 -8.87 11.61
N GLY A 204 14.43 -8.59 12.86
CA GLY A 204 14.81 -9.50 13.94
C GLY A 204 14.09 -9.18 15.25
N TRP A 205 14.10 -10.14 16.13
CA TRP A 205 13.52 -10.05 17.46
C TRP A 205 14.28 -10.89 18.47
N VAL A 206 14.08 -10.60 19.75
CA VAL A 206 14.63 -11.40 20.84
C VAL A 206 13.61 -12.45 21.26
N GLU A 207 14.08 -13.69 21.38
CA GLU A 207 13.32 -14.78 21.97
C GLU A 207 14.18 -15.45 23.04
N GLY A 208 13.78 -15.29 24.30
CA GLY A 208 14.61 -15.69 25.44
C GLY A 208 15.94 -14.94 25.48
N SER A 209 17.05 -15.64 25.23
CA SER A 209 18.40 -15.05 25.15
C SER A 209 18.96 -15.00 23.72
N THR A 210 18.18 -15.41 22.74
CA THR A 210 18.61 -15.51 21.35
C THR A 210 18.04 -14.35 20.55
N VAL A 211 18.86 -13.74 19.70
CA VAL A 211 18.40 -12.82 18.65
C VAL A 211 18.13 -13.63 17.40
N ASN A 212 16.85 -13.74 17.04
CA ASN A 212 16.43 -14.28 15.77
C ASN A 212 16.55 -13.21 14.69
N ILE A 213 17.08 -13.59 13.54
CA ILE A 213 17.21 -12.74 12.36
C ILE A 213 16.39 -13.38 11.25
N ARG A 214 15.56 -12.59 10.59
CA ARG A 214 14.73 -13.04 9.47
C ARG A 214 15.16 -12.31 8.19
N PRO A 215 16.04 -12.94 7.38
CA PRO A 215 16.42 -12.38 6.10
C PRO A 215 15.26 -12.46 5.09
N PHE A 216 15.15 -11.42 4.27
CA PHE A 216 14.23 -11.35 3.14
C PHE A 216 14.96 -11.88 1.91
N GLY A 217 14.70 -13.15 1.58
CA GLY A 217 15.35 -13.83 0.48
C GLY A 217 14.54 -13.75 -0.83
N LYS A 218 14.88 -14.64 -1.74
CA LYS A 218 14.22 -14.71 -3.04
C LYS A 218 12.73 -14.97 -2.89
N GLY A 219 11.91 -14.19 -3.60
CA GLY A 219 10.46 -14.27 -3.56
C GLY A 219 9.81 -13.37 -2.50
N SER A 220 10.57 -12.63 -1.70
CA SER A 220 10.01 -11.56 -0.88
C SER A 220 9.83 -10.28 -1.70
N LEU A 221 8.76 -9.53 -1.44
CA LEU A 221 8.46 -8.27 -2.14
C LEU A 221 9.62 -7.26 -2.03
N VAL A 222 10.25 -7.19 -0.87
CA VAL A 222 11.40 -6.30 -0.64
C VAL A 222 12.63 -6.73 -1.45
N SER A 223 12.86 -8.05 -1.60
CA SER A 223 13.94 -8.53 -2.46
C SER A 223 13.68 -8.19 -3.91
N ASP A 224 12.47 -8.45 -4.40
CA ASP A 224 12.09 -8.10 -5.78
C ASP A 224 12.21 -6.58 -6.03
N THR A 225 11.85 -5.75 -5.03
CA THR A 225 12.02 -4.30 -5.10
C THR A 225 13.50 -3.91 -5.25
N ALA A 226 14.38 -4.47 -4.44
CA ALA A 226 15.82 -4.19 -4.51
C ALA A 226 16.46 -4.70 -5.82
N GLU A 227 16.03 -5.88 -6.29
CA GLU A 227 16.49 -6.44 -7.56
C GLU A 227 15.99 -5.62 -8.76
N ALA A 228 14.78 -5.07 -8.69
CA ALA A 228 14.28 -4.14 -9.71
C ALA A 228 15.14 -2.86 -9.80
N LEU A 229 15.75 -2.43 -8.70
CA LEU A 229 16.73 -1.33 -8.68
C LEU A 229 18.11 -1.72 -9.22
N GLY A 230 18.36 -3.00 -9.49
CA GLY A 230 19.64 -3.50 -9.98
C GLY A 230 20.61 -3.92 -8.87
N LEU A 231 20.15 -4.12 -7.64
CA LEU A 231 20.90 -4.72 -6.54
C LEU A 231 20.84 -6.25 -6.62
N VAL A 232 21.67 -6.95 -5.87
CA VAL A 232 21.75 -8.42 -5.88
C VAL A 232 21.53 -8.95 -4.46
N ASN A 233 20.52 -9.79 -4.26
CA ASN A 233 20.29 -10.38 -2.95
C ASN A 233 21.42 -11.36 -2.60
N ALA A 234 22.12 -11.11 -1.49
CA ALA A 234 23.25 -11.92 -1.02
C ALA A 234 22.79 -13.05 -0.07
N TRP A 235 21.52 -13.11 0.32
CA TRP A 235 21.02 -14.22 1.10
C TRP A 235 20.83 -15.46 0.23
N THR A 236 21.53 -16.53 0.55
CA THR A 236 21.50 -17.82 -0.16
C THR A 236 20.96 -18.96 0.70
N GLY A 237 20.56 -18.67 1.94
CA GLY A 237 19.93 -19.64 2.83
C GLY A 237 18.50 -19.99 2.38
N GLU A 238 17.95 -21.01 3.00
CA GLU A 238 16.56 -21.41 2.74
C GLU A 238 15.59 -20.29 3.08
N VAL A 239 14.46 -20.29 2.37
CA VAL A 239 13.33 -19.36 2.58
C VAL A 239 12.03 -20.14 2.52
N ASP A 240 11.00 -19.65 3.22
CA ASP A 240 9.66 -20.22 3.11
C ASP A 240 9.04 -19.99 1.73
N ALA A 241 8.11 -20.87 1.36
CA ALA A 241 7.47 -20.82 0.03
C ALA A 241 6.32 -19.81 -0.06
N GLN A 242 5.96 -19.14 1.03
CA GLN A 242 4.85 -18.19 1.05
C GLN A 242 5.34 -16.74 0.96
N TRP A 243 6.37 -16.39 1.74
CA TRP A 243 6.83 -15.02 1.89
C TRP A 243 8.25 -14.78 1.36
N GLY A 244 9.00 -15.84 1.05
CA GLY A 244 10.41 -15.74 0.72
C GLY A 244 11.27 -15.31 1.90
N LEU A 245 10.88 -15.67 3.13
CA LEU A 245 11.55 -15.29 4.36
C LEU A 245 12.42 -16.41 4.87
N GLY A 246 13.68 -16.11 5.22
CA GLY A 246 14.59 -17.00 5.90
C GLY A 246 14.44 -16.96 7.40
N ALA A 247 15.12 -17.87 8.08
CA ALA A 247 15.26 -17.88 9.53
C ALA A 247 16.70 -18.21 9.86
N THR A 248 17.34 -17.36 10.67
CA THR A 248 18.74 -17.53 11.07
C THR A 248 19.03 -16.81 12.39
N ASP A 249 20.27 -16.92 12.81
CA ASP A 249 20.87 -16.18 13.92
C ASP A 249 22.12 -15.41 13.41
N VAL A 250 22.88 -14.86 14.34
CA VAL A 250 24.10 -14.11 14.00
C VAL A 250 25.20 -15.02 13.42
N GLU A 251 25.25 -16.26 13.80
CA GLU A 251 26.19 -17.27 13.30
C GLU A 251 25.90 -17.60 11.83
N GLY A 252 24.63 -17.77 11.47
CA GLY A 252 24.23 -18.00 10.07
C GLY A 252 24.51 -16.81 9.15
N MET A 253 24.51 -15.59 9.68
CA MET A 253 24.91 -14.40 8.90
C MET A 253 26.39 -14.41 8.48
N THR A 254 27.23 -15.26 9.08
CA THR A 254 28.65 -15.41 8.67
C THR A 254 28.83 -16.00 7.27
N ALA A 255 27.79 -16.60 6.69
CA ALA A 255 27.78 -17.05 5.30
C ALA A 255 27.91 -15.90 4.29
N ILE A 256 27.58 -14.66 4.71
CA ILE A 256 27.64 -13.45 3.86
C ILE A 256 29.05 -12.88 4.00
N THR A 257 29.92 -13.17 3.02
CA THR A 257 31.35 -12.86 3.08
C THR A 257 31.79 -11.68 2.21
N ASP A 258 30.97 -11.20 1.28
CA ASP A 258 31.32 -10.05 0.42
C ASP A 258 31.31 -8.76 1.25
N PRO A 259 32.45 -8.06 1.42
CA PRO A 259 32.50 -6.84 2.21
C PRO A 259 31.78 -5.64 1.58
N ARG A 260 31.34 -5.76 0.33
CA ARG A 260 30.51 -4.74 -0.34
C ARG A 260 29.03 -4.86 0.01
N THR A 261 28.63 -5.98 0.64
CA THR A 261 27.23 -6.19 1.02
C THR A 261 26.74 -5.05 1.91
N VAL A 262 25.55 -4.55 1.61
CA VAL A 262 24.82 -3.62 2.47
C VAL A 262 23.73 -4.40 3.22
N LEU A 263 23.78 -4.38 4.54
CA LEU A 263 22.67 -4.86 5.35
C LEU A 263 21.66 -3.72 5.53
N PHE A 264 20.48 -3.89 4.99
CA PHE A 264 19.31 -3.09 5.34
C PHE A 264 18.52 -3.80 6.43
N TYR A 265 17.98 -3.06 7.38
CA TYR A 265 17.09 -3.66 8.37
C TYR A 265 15.94 -2.73 8.75
N SER A 266 14.81 -3.34 9.10
CA SER A 266 13.64 -2.63 9.60
C SER A 266 13.46 -2.87 11.09
N ALA A 267 13.28 -1.79 11.86
CA ALA A 267 12.93 -1.85 13.27
C ALA A 267 12.16 -0.56 13.62
N SER A 268 10.84 -0.67 13.67
CA SER A 268 9.96 0.46 14.05
C SER A 268 9.68 0.51 15.56
N GLU A 269 9.98 -0.57 16.26
CA GLU A 269 9.86 -0.71 17.71
C GLU A 269 11.24 -1.09 18.28
N ASP A 270 11.39 -2.26 18.91
CA ASP A 270 12.66 -2.72 19.45
C ASP A 270 13.71 -2.94 18.35
N ASP A 271 14.88 -2.36 18.54
CA ASP A 271 16.00 -2.46 17.59
C ASP A 271 17.06 -3.44 18.11
N VAL A 272 16.86 -4.71 17.79
CA VAL A 272 17.77 -5.79 18.22
C VAL A 272 19.17 -5.69 17.59
N PHE A 273 19.29 -5.03 16.44
CA PHE A 273 20.58 -4.86 15.75
C PHE A 273 21.49 -3.87 16.48
N THR A 274 20.93 -2.86 17.13
CA THR A 274 21.66 -1.85 17.92
C THR A 274 21.68 -2.14 19.41
N THR A 275 20.77 -2.98 19.92
CA THR A 275 20.72 -3.35 21.35
C THR A 275 21.21 -4.77 21.57
N GLY A 276 20.53 -5.78 21.04
CA GLY A 276 20.81 -7.20 21.24
C GLY A 276 22.15 -7.65 20.63
N LEU A 277 22.47 -7.19 19.44
CA LEU A 277 23.68 -7.59 18.68
C LEU A 277 24.87 -6.65 18.87
N ALA A 278 24.69 -5.44 19.39
CA ALA A 278 25.74 -4.42 19.45
C ALA A 278 27.03 -4.90 20.10
N GLN A 279 26.95 -5.72 21.15
CA GLN A 279 28.08 -6.26 21.91
C GLN A 279 28.46 -7.70 21.50
N ASN A 280 27.75 -8.27 20.52
CA ASN A 280 28.05 -9.63 20.06
C ASN A 280 29.33 -9.64 19.19
N PRO A 281 30.38 -10.41 19.59
CA PRO A 281 31.65 -10.38 18.87
C PRO A 281 31.58 -11.04 17.50
N VAL A 282 30.61 -11.93 17.22
CA VAL A 282 30.38 -12.48 15.88
C VAL A 282 29.80 -11.40 14.98
N TRP A 283 28.75 -10.71 15.46
CA TRP A 283 28.14 -9.60 14.75
C TRP A 283 29.15 -8.52 14.35
N GLN A 284 29.98 -8.07 15.29
CA GLN A 284 30.98 -7.02 15.04
C GLN A 284 32.01 -7.40 13.97
N ARG A 285 32.26 -8.70 13.74
CA ARG A 285 33.20 -9.22 12.74
C ARG A 285 32.57 -9.49 11.37
N LEU A 286 31.25 -9.43 11.24
CA LEU A 286 30.60 -9.59 9.94
C LEU A 286 31.13 -8.51 8.96
N PRO A 287 31.46 -8.85 7.71
CA PRO A 287 32.11 -7.94 6.78
C PRO A 287 31.36 -6.62 6.60
N PHE A 288 30.06 -6.66 6.48
CA PHE A 288 29.20 -5.49 6.31
C PHE A 288 29.09 -4.65 7.60
N VAL A 289 29.17 -5.27 8.78
CA VAL A 289 29.20 -4.55 10.07
C VAL A 289 30.54 -3.87 10.27
N ALA A 290 31.63 -4.60 10.05
CA ALA A 290 32.99 -4.08 10.19
C ALA A 290 33.30 -2.93 9.21
N SER A 291 32.66 -2.93 8.02
CA SER A 291 32.77 -1.87 7.03
C SER A 291 31.76 -0.73 7.18
N GLY A 292 30.91 -0.77 8.22
CA GLY A 292 29.88 0.25 8.45
C GLY A 292 28.73 0.25 7.44
N ARG A 293 28.52 -0.85 6.73
CA ARG A 293 27.46 -0.99 5.72
C ARG A 293 26.19 -1.59 6.30
N VAL A 294 25.72 -1.01 7.39
CA VAL A 294 24.48 -1.39 8.08
C VAL A 294 23.55 -0.19 8.07
N VAL A 295 22.44 -0.32 7.39
CA VAL A 295 21.48 0.77 7.14
C VAL A 295 20.13 0.42 7.76
N LYS A 296 19.74 1.17 8.77
CA LYS A 296 18.38 1.11 9.31
C LYS A 296 17.44 1.84 8.37
N LEU A 297 16.36 1.18 7.96
CA LEU A 297 15.27 1.85 7.26
C LEU A 297 14.55 2.81 8.22
N GLU A 298 13.99 3.87 7.66
CA GLU A 298 13.22 4.82 8.45
C GLU A 298 12.04 4.12 9.13
N PRO A 299 11.76 4.43 10.42
CA PRO A 299 10.60 3.87 11.11
C PRO A 299 9.30 4.07 10.30
N GLY A 300 8.45 3.05 10.30
CA GLY A 300 7.23 3.06 9.51
C GLY A 300 7.47 2.74 8.03
N THR A 301 8.54 2.03 7.70
CA THR A 301 8.76 1.42 6.39
C THR A 301 8.28 -0.02 6.42
N TRP A 302 7.08 -0.24 5.92
CA TRP A 302 6.46 -1.56 5.88
C TRP A 302 6.96 -2.36 4.68
N THR A 303 7.51 -3.54 4.93
CA THR A 303 8.19 -4.37 3.93
C THR A 303 7.27 -5.38 3.23
N PHE A 304 6.00 -5.42 3.62
CA PHE A 304 4.95 -6.29 3.07
C PHE A 304 3.75 -5.49 2.57
N GLY A 305 3.97 -4.22 2.17
CA GLY A 305 2.89 -3.31 1.84
C GLY A 305 2.49 -3.30 0.38
N GLY A 306 1.69 -2.31 0.04
CA GLY A 306 1.23 -2.00 -1.30
C GLY A 306 2.23 -1.12 -2.08
N PRO A 307 1.76 -0.49 -3.18
CA PRO A 307 2.62 0.30 -4.08
C PRO A 307 3.39 1.43 -3.38
N LYS A 308 2.78 2.14 -2.44
CA LYS A 308 3.48 3.23 -1.72
C LYS A 308 4.60 2.72 -0.81
N SER A 309 4.41 1.55 -0.19
CA SER A 309 5.48 0.89 0.56
C SER A 309 6.62 0.45 -0.34
N VAL A 310 6.35 -0.08 -1.54
CA VAL A 310 7.37 -0.40 -2.54
C VAL A 310 8.19 0.84 -2.89
N VAL A 311 7.54 1.95 -3.21
CA VAL A 311 8.22 3.23 -3.51
C VAL A 311 9.09 3.67 -2.33
N ARG A 312 8.54 3.66 -1.11
CA ARG A 312 9.27 4.07 0.10
C ARG A 312 10.50 3.20 0.38
N VAL A 313 10.42 1.89 0.15
CA VAL A 313 11.57 0.98 0.26
C VAL A 313 12.60 1.30 -0.82
N ALA A 314 12.16 1.46 -2.08
CA ALA A 314 13.04 1.76 -3.21
C ALA A 314 13.83 3.05 -2.99
N GLU A 315 13.18 4.14 -2.59
CA GLU A 315 13.83 5.43 -2.31
C GLU A 315 14.93 5.32 -1.26
N GLN A 316 14.68 4.56 -0.18
CA GLN A 316 15.65 4.39 0.90
C GLN A 316 16.84 3.53 0.46
N PHE A 317 16.60 2.49 -0.34
CA PHE A 317 17.66 1.66 -0.89
C PHE A 317 18.55 2.47 -1.85
N VAL A 318 17.93 3.21 -2.78
CA VAL A 318 18.66 4.11 -3.70
C VAL A 318 19.51 5.10 -2.91
N LYS A 319 18.93 5.83 -1.97
CA LYS A 319 19.64 6.80 -1.14
C LYS A 319 20.86 6.20 -0.44
N ALA A 320 20.72 4.98 0.09
CA ALA A 320 21.80 4.34 0.85
C ALA A 320 22.95 3.84 -0.04
N VAL A 321 22.68 3.38 -1.26
CA VAL A 321 23.73 2.82 -2.13
C VAL A 321 24.38 3.85 -3.05
N THR A 322 23.77 5.05 -3.19
CA THR A 322 24.30 6.15 -4.03
C THR A 322 24.91 7.29 -3.21
N ALA A 323 24.91 7.22 -1.88
CA ALA A 323 25.42 8.22 -0.94
C ALA A 323 26.96 8.32 -0.89
#